data_cd21b12b8f3f337acc07d21f63d5e6f3
#
_entry.id   cd21b12b8f3f337acc07d21f63d5e6f3
#
_cell.length_a   1.000
_cell.length_b   1.000
_cell.length_c   1.000
_cell.angle_alpha   90.00
_cell.angle_beta   90.00
_cell.angle_gamma   90.00
#
_symmetry.space_group_name_H-M   'P 1'
#
loop_
_entity.id
_entity.type
_entity.pdbx_description
1 polymer ?
#
loop_
_entity_poly.entity_id
_entity_poly.type
_entity_poly.pdbx_seq_one_letter_code
_entity_poly.pdbx_strand_id
1 'polypeptide(L)'
;MRRTFRLVTVGAIAWTLSGCGSSPIGLPVPDEPSESTLADFFVGPLTGPSAFSLILLRAVRTDQTQDWDYVFALDEQGVAELFPRGAVLEPPSTAGLQIVDESFDDLTEAPEFGYVTDAPVPVQVGDVLAAVSQRRCGSFNLRRFGKLEILAIDRERGEVTFKWLANPNCEIRSLVPGEVGEL
;
A
#
# COMPACT_ATOMS: atom_id res chain seq x y z
N MET A 1 -49.60 23.20 -69.00
CA MET A 1 -49.08 23.57 -67.69
C MET A 1 -48.80 22.28 -66.91
N ARG A 2 -47.52 21.84 -66.82
CA ARG A 2 -47.09 20.65 -66.06
C ARG A 2 -46.35 21.17 -64.82
N ARG A 3 -46.88 20.91 -63.63
CA ARG A 3 -46.27 21.20 -62.34
C ARG A 3 -45.44 19.98 -61.91
N THR A 4 -44.13 20.17 -61.87
CA THR A 4 -43.18 19.19 -61.31
C THR A 4 -43.08 19.35 -59.80
N PHE A 5 -43.48 18.28 -59.10
CA PHE A 5 -43.32 18.14 -57.63
C PHE A 5 -41.89 17.68 -57.35
N ARG A 6 -41.12 18.46 -56.61
CA ARG A 6 -39.78 18.06 -56.08
C ARG A 6 -39.99 17.42 -54.72
N LEU A 7 -39.64 16.14 -54.63
CA LEU A 7 -39.51 15.43 -53.34
C LEU A 7 -38.23 15.92 -52.65
N VAL A 8 -38.38 16.46 -51.45
CA VAL A 8 -37.26 16.74 -50.54
C VAL A 8 -37.09 15.56 -49.60
N THR A 9 -36.00 14.81 -49.78
CA THR A 9 -35.66 13.69 -48.88
C THR A 9 -34.94 14.28 -47.66
N VAL A 10 -35.58 14.21 -46.49
CA VAL A 10 -34.97 14.58 -45.21
C VAL A 10 -34.17 13.37 -44.69
N GLY A 11 -32.85 13.45 -44.78
CA GLY A 11 -31.94 12.46 -44.23
C GLY A 11 -31.91 12.57 -42.72
N ALA A 12 -32.37 11.53 -41.99
CA ALA A 12 -32.22 11.39 -40.56
C ALA A 12 -30.78 11.03 -40.23
N ILE A 13 -30.03 11.97 -39.62
CA ILE A 13 -28.69 11.71 -39.06
C ILE A 13 -28.90 11.06 -37.71
N ALA A 14 -28.66 9.73 -37.63
CA ALA A 14 -28.61 9.00 -36.38
C ALA A 14 -27.30 9.33 -35.67
N TRP A 15 -27.35 10.10 -34.59
CA TRP A 15 -26.23 10.30 -33.69
C TRP A 15 -26.09 9.06 -32.82
N THR A 16 -25.09 8.23 -33.12
CA THR A 16 -24.65 7.18 -32.21
C THR A 16 -23.97 7.85 -31.01
N LEU A 17 -24.65 7.92 -29.89
CA LEU A 17 -24.06 8.22 -28.59
C LEU A 17 -23.06 7.10 -28.27
N SER A 18 -21.80 7.29 -28.62
CA SER A 18 -20.71 6.49 -28.08
C SER A 18 -20.68 6.75 -26.59
N GLY A 19 -21.21 5.80 -25.79
CA GLY A 19 -21.10 5.85 -24.36
C GLY A 19 -19.65 6.01 -23.98
N CYS A 20 -19.30 7.10 -23.27
CA CYS A 20 -18.06 7.19 -22.53
C CYS A 20 -18.08 6.04 -21.53
N GLY A 21 -17.37 4.94 -21.82
CA GLY A 21 -17.03 3.98 -20.81
C GLY A 21 -16.28 4.74 -19.71
N SER A 22 -16.79 4.71 -18.48
CA SER A 22 -16.07 5.23 -17.33
C SER A 22 -14.77 4.43 -17.23
N SER A 23 -13.65 5.03 -17.65
CA SER A 23 -12.35 4.46 -17.36
C SER A 23 -12.20 4.41 -15.84
N PRO A 24 -11.77 3.30 -15.25
CA PRO A 24 -11.52 3.24 -13.83
C PRO A 24 -10.51 4.35 -13.48
N ILE A 25 -10.84 5.17 -12.48
CA ILE A 25 -10.02 6.33 -12.07
C ILE A 25 -8.84 5.87 -11.17
N GLY A 26 -8.62 4.58 -11.05
CA GLY A 26 -7.57 3.99 -10.22
C GLY A 26 -6.29 3.67 -10.99
N LEU A 27 -5.20 3.52 -10.26
CA LEU A 27 -3.94 2.96 -10.75
C LEU A 27 -3.96 1.44 -10.55
N PRO A 28 -3.39 0.64 -11.47
CA PRO A 28 -3.26 -0.80 -11.25
C PRO A 28 -2.30 -1.09 -10.08
N VAL A 29 -2.58 -2.17 -9.36
CA VAL A 29 -1.62 -2.75 -8.41
C VAL A 29 -0.36 -3.14 -9.21
N PRO A 30 0.85 -2.85 -8.73
CA PRO A 30 2.08 -3.24 -9.43
C PRO A 30 2.12 -4.74 -9.74
N ASP A 31 2.60 -5.11 -10.92
CA ASP A 31 2.72 -6.52 -11.33
C ASP A 31 3.79 -7.26 -10.53
N GLU A 32 4.83 -6.55 -10.10
CA GLU A 32 5.96 -7.12 -9.37
C GLU A 32 6.09 -6.46 -7.99
N PRO A 33 6.40 -7.24 -6.94
CA PRO A 33 6.72 -6.69 -5.62
C PRO A 33 8.05 -5.92 -5.67
N SER A 34 8.17 -4.96 -4.78
CA SER A 34 9.42 -4.24 -4.55
C SER A 34 10.09 -4.74 -3.27
N GLU A 35 11.40 -4.50 -3.13
CA GLU A 35 12.14 -4.80 -1.91
C GLU A 35 12.58 -3.53 -1.20
N SER A 36 12.71 -3.62 0.12
CA SER A 36 13.23 -2.56 0.96
C SER A 36 14.02 -3.14 2.13
N THR A 37 15.04 -2.40 2.56
CA THR A 37 15.79 -2.70 3.78
C THR A 37 15.64 -1.54 4.73
N LEU A 38 15.39 -1.83 6.02
CA LEU A 38 15.35 -0.86 7.10
C LEU A 38 16.46 -1.16 8.09
N ALA A 39 17.15 -0.12 8.53
CA ALA A 39 18.03 -0.19 9.69
C ALA A 39 17.23 -0.07 10.99
N ASP A 40 17.80 -0.57 12.07
CA ASP A 40 17.24 -0.44 13.41
C ASP A 40 17.00 1.04 13.75
N PHE A 41 15.75 1.33 14.14
CA PHE A 41 15.29 2.69 14.37
C PHE A 41 15.93 3.34 15.59
N PHE A 42 16.21 2.57 16.64
CA PHE A 42 16.71 3.11 17.92
C PHE A 42 18.24 3.20 17.96
N VAL A 43 18.95 2.30 17.29
CA VAL A 43 20.43 2.20 17.38
C VAL A 43 21.12 2.21 16.01
N GLY A 44 20.35 2.16 14.92
CA GLY A 44 20.89 2.09 13.57
C GLY A 44 21.52 3.41 13.09
N PRO A 45 22.23 3.37 11.97
CA PRO A 45 22.88 4.56 11.41
C PRO A 45 21.85 5.57 10.92
N LEU A 46 22.01 6.84 11.26
CA LEU A 46 21.16 7.95 10.80
C LEU A 46 21.24 8.20 9.27
N THR A 47 22.10 7.48 8.56
CA THR A 47 22.32 7.67 7.12
C THR A 47 21.43 6.79 6.23
N GLY A 48 20.90 5.69 6.77
CA GLY A 48 20.01 4.76 6.07
C GLY A 48 18.52 5.01 6.35
N PRO A 49 17.62 4.41 5.56
CA PRO A 49 16.21 4.40 5.88
C PRO A 49 15.97 3.53 7.12
N SER A 50 15.21 4.06 8.08
CA SER A 50 14.85 3.38 9.32
C SER A 50 13.33 3.15 9.44
N ALA A 51 12.56 3.60 8.45
CA ALA A 51 11.12 3.45 8.42
C ALA A 51 10.60 3.12 7.03
N PHE A 52 9.41 2.57 6.97
CA PHE A 52 8.68 2.33 5.74
C PHE A 52 7.40 3.16 5.70
N SER A 53 7.09 3.71 4.53
CA SER A 53 5.85 4.46 4.28
C SER A 53 5.02 3.78 3.20
N LEU A 54 3.86 3.28 3.56
CA LEU A 54 2.84 2.85 2.61
C LEU A 54 2.23 4.02 1.84
N ILE A 55 2.25 5.24 2.42
CA ILE A 55 1.77 6.44 1.74
C ILE A 55 2.71 6.83 0.60
N LEU A 56 4.02 6.79 0.85
CA LEU A 56 5.05 7.14 -0.12
C LEU A 56 5.52 5.94 -0.96
N LEU A 57 5.06 4.72 -0.62
CA LEU A 57 5.45 3.44 -1.26
C LEU A 57 6.97 3.25 -1.31
N ARG A 58 7.64 3.46 -0.18
CA ARG A 58 9.10 3.33 -0.08
C ARG A 58 9.62 3.34 1.36
N ALA A 59 10.84 2.85 1.52
CA ALA A 59 11.62 3.10 2.72
C ALA A 59 12.02 4.57 2.82
N VAL A 60 12.01 5.13 4.03
CA VAL A 60 12.25 6.56 4.31
C VAL A 60 13.10 6.73 5.54
N ARG A 61 13.70 7.92 5.66
CA ARG A 61 14.36 8.38 6.88
C ARG A 61 13.39 9.20 7.71
N THR A 62 13.27 8.88 8.98
CA THR A 62 12.35 9.54 9.91
C THR A 62 12.73 10.99 10.24
N ASP A 63 13.99 11.36 10.05
CA ASP A 63 14.47 12.74 10.18
C ASP A 63 14.13 13.64 8.97
N GLN A 64 13.74 13.04 7.84
CA GLN A 64 13.43 13.76 6.59
C GLN A 64 11.93 13.85 6.29
N THR A 65 11.11 12.97 6.89
CA THR A 65 9.66 12.98 6.67
C THR A 65 8.91 12.50 7.89
N GLN A 66 7.70 13.02 8.06
CA GLN A 66 6.73 12.53 9.05
C GLN A 66 5.76 11.50 8.44
N ASP A 67 5.87 11.20 7.13
CA ASP A 67 5.00 10.27 6.44
C ASP A 67 5.63 8.86 6.43
N TRP A 68 5.64 8.21 7.59
CA TRP A 68 6.06 6.83 7.75
C TRP A 68 5.05 6.06 8.61
N ASP A 69 4.95 4.77 8.40
CA ASP A 69 3.95 3.90 9.01
C ASP A 69 4.57 2.87 9.97
N TYR A 70 5.77 2.34 9.64
CA TYR A 70 6.44 1.30 10.42
C TYR A 70 7.92 1.59 10.54
N VAL A 71 8.49 1.18 11.68
CA VAL A 71 9.94 1.11 11.90
C VAL A 71 10.34 -0.30 12.30
N PHE A 72 11.61 -0.63 12.15
CA PHE A 72 12.20 -1.88 12.57
C PHE A 72 13.13 -1.66 13.74
N ALA A 73 13.18 -2.60 14.67
CA ALA A 73 14.22 -2.68 15.69
C ALA A 73 14.47 -4.12 16.15
N LEU A 74 15.61 -4.32 16.79
CA LEU A 74 15.90 -5.49 17.58
C LEU A 74 15.68 -5.15 19.06
N ASP A 75 14.97 -6.02 19.78
CA ASP A 75 14.88 -5.88 21.24
C ASP A 75 16.19 -6.22 21.94
N GLU A 76 16.24 -6.08 23.28
CA GLU A 76 17.43 -6.38 24.07
C GLU A 76 17.86 -7.85 24.01
N GLN A 77 16.97 -8.75 23.62
CA GLN A 77 17.21 -10.18 23.43
C GLN A 77 17.55 -10.54 21.97
N GLY A 78 17.56 -9.55 21.06
CA GLY A 78 17.82 -9.72 19.63
C GLY A 78 16.61 -10.26 18.85
N VAL A 79 15.40 -10.16 19.43
CA VAL A 79 14.16 -10.44 18.69
C VAL A 79 13.91 -9.31 17.73
N ALA A 80 13.63 -9.67 16.48
CA ALA A 80 13.29 -8.70 15.43
C ALA A 80 11.83 -8.29 15.53
N GLU A 81 11.56 -7.01 15.52
CA GLU A 81 10.22 -6.46 15.68
C GLU A 81 9.96 -5.34 14.69
N LEU A 82 8.74 -5.32 14.14
CA LEU A 82 8.21 -4.18 13.40
C LEU A 82 7.26 -3.40 14.30
N PHE A 83 7.51 -2.11 14.42
CA PHE A 83 6.73 -1.20 15.25
C PHE A 83 5.83 -0.36 14.36
N PRO A 84 4.50 -0.53 14.43
CA PRO A 84 3.58 0.45 13.88
C PRO A 84 3.83 1.83 14.51
N ARG A 85 3.57 2.90 13.77
CA ARG A 85 3.81 4.27 14.24
C ARG A 85 3.18 4.56 15.60
N GLY A 86 2.01 3.99 15.89
CA GLY A 86 1.32 4.15 17.17
C GLY A 86 2.03 3.51 18.36
N ALA A 87 2.91 2.54 18.12
CA ALA A 87 3.76 1.94 19.17
C ALA A 87 4.99 2.81 19.53
N VAL A 88 5.32 3.81 18.70
CA VAL A 88 6.51 4.67 18.86
C VAL A 88 6.14 6.10 19.22
N LEU A 89 5.05 6.61 18.70
CA LEU A 89 4.67 8.02 18.81
C LEU A 89 3.25 8.20 19.35
N GLU A 90 3.07 9.24 20.14
CA GLU A 90 1.76 9.80 20.50
C GLU A 90 1.46 11.05 19.64
N PRO A 91 0.22 11.32 19.24
CA PRO A 91 -0.99 10.51 19.45
C PRO A 91 -0.99 9.21 18.67
N PRO A 92 -1.87 8.24 19.04
CA PRO A 92 -1.97 6.94 18.36
C PRO A 92 -2.16 7.10 16.85
N SER A 93 -1.50 6.25 16.08
CA SER A 93 -1.65 6.16 14.63
C SER A 93 -2.61 5.04 14.25
N THR A 94 -3.18 5.12 13.05
CA THR A 94 -3.98 4.03 12.47
C THR A 94 -3.15 3.08 11.60
N ALA A 95 -1.84 3.35 11.44
CA ALA A 95 -0.93 2.41 10.79
C ALA A 95 -0.88 1.12 11.62
N GLY A 96 -0.94 -0.02 10.96
CA GLY A 96 -1.01 -1.31 11.65
C GLY A 96 -0.49 -2.47 10.81
N LEU A 97 -0.06 -3.52 11.50
CA LEU A 97 0.47 -4.75 10.95
C LEU A 97 -0.30 -5.94 11.50
N GLN A 98 -0.47 -6.97 10.67
CA GLN A 98 -1.08 -8.24 11.07
C GLN A 98 -0.31 -9.37 10.42
N ILE A 99 0.25 -10.30 11.20
CA ILE A 99 0.79 -11.55 10.67
C ILE A 99 -0.39 -12.38 10.15
N VAL A 100 -0.23 -12.96 8.96
CA VAL A 100 -1.23 -13.81 8.32
C VAL A 100 -0.62 -15.18 8.00
N ASP A 101 -1.47 -16.20 7.92
CA ASP A 101 -1.04 -17.57 7.63
C ASP A 101 -0.90 -17.84 6.12
N GLU A 102 -1.47 -16.96 5.28
CA GLU A 102 -1.40 -17.04 3.84
C GLU A 102 0.01 -16.73 3.33
N SER A 103 0.41 -17.37 2.24
CA SER A 103 1.65 -17.00 1.56
C SER A 103 1.54 -15.58 0.96
N PHE A 104 2.67 -14.97 0.65
CA PHE A 104 2.68 -13.64 0.03
C PHE A 104 1.87 -13.59 -1.27
N ASP A 105 1.94 -14.66 -2.09
CA ASP A 105 1.25 -14.71 -3.37
C ASP A 105 -0.26 -14.99 -3.19
N ASP A 106 -0.64 -15.78 -2.18
CA ASP A 106 -2.03 -16.13 -1.90
C ASP A 106 -2.82 -15.00 -1.19
N LEU A 107 -2.14 -14.08 -0.52
CA LEU A 107 -2.77 -12.92 0.11
C LEU A 107 -3.20 -11.91 -0.97
N THR A 108 -4.39 -12.12 -1.53
CA THR A 108 -4.94 -11.30 -2.62
C THR A 108 -5.82 -10.14 -2.14
N GLU A 109 -6.23 -10.16 -0.87
CA GLU A 109 -7.01 -9.08 -0.26
C GLU A 109 -6.53 -8.81 1.16
N ALA A 110 -6.23 -7.56 1.48
CA ALA A 110 -5.85 -7.17 2.83
C ALA A 110 -7.04 -7.33 3.80
N PRO A 111 -6.84 -7.86 5.03
CA PRO A 111 -7.87 -7.91 6.04
C PRO A 111 -8.49 -6.53 6.32
N GLU A 112 -9.77 -6.50 6.68
CA GLU A 112 -10.45 -5.25 7.05
C GLU A 112 -10.09 -4.81 8.48
N PHE A 113 -9.87 -5.78 9.38
CA PHE A 113 -9.64 -5.60 10.81
C PHE A 113 -8.52 -6.50 11.32
N GLY A 114 -8.16 -6.34 12.60
CA GLY A 114 -7.20 -7.23 13.27
C GLY A 114 -5.76 -6.72 13.26
N TYR A 115 -5.53 -5.52 12.79
CA TYR A 115 -4.20 -4.92 12.79
C TYR A 115 -3.76 -4.50 14.19
N VAL A 116 -2.54 -4.84 14.54
CA VAL A 116 -1.83 -4.29 15.72
C VAL A 116 -1.36 -2.89 15.36
N THR A 117 -1.75 -1.87 16.14
CA THR A 117 -1.48 -0.45 15.85
C THR A 117 -0.62 0.26 16.89
N ASP A 118 -0.53 -0.30 18.11
CA ASP A 118 0.02 0.37 19.31
C ASP A 118 1.02 -0.51 20.07
N ALA A 119 1.43 -1.63 19.51
CA ALA A 119 2.41 -2.54 20.08
C ALA A 119 3.39 -3.05 19.01
N PRO A 120 4.61 -3.46 19.38
CA PRO A 120 5.53 -4.12 18.47
C PRO A 120 4.96 -5.47 17.99
N VAL A 121 5.29 -5.84 16.77
CA VAL A 121 4.95 -7.13 16.15
C VAL A 121 6.25 -7.90 15.94
N PRO A 122 6.54 -8.95 16.75
CA PRO A 122 7.69 -9.81 16.53
C PRO A 122 7.61 -10.48 15.17
N VAL A 123 8.74 -10.54 14.46
CA VAL A 123 8.82 -11.10 13.11
C VAL A 123 10.02 -12.02 12.94
N GLN A 124 9.88 -12.99 12.05
CA GLN A 124 10.95 -13.89 11.60
C GLN A 124 10.97 -13.99 10.08
N VAL A 125 12.07 -14.51 9.55
CA VAL A 125 12.20 -14.75 8.10
C VAL A 125 11.10 -15.71 7.64
N GLY A 126 10.40 -15.32 6.59
CA GLY A 126 9.27 -16.03 6.00
C GLY A 126 7.90 -15.57 6.49
N ASP A 127 7.83 -14.74 7.54
CA ASP A 127 6.53 -14.18 7.96
C ASP A 127 5.94 -13.29 6.90
N VAL A 128 4.65 -13.46 6.64
CA VAL A 128 3.84 -12.62 5.78
C VAL A 128 2.94 -11.73 6.65
N LEU A 129 2.94 -10.45 6.34
CA LEU A 129 2.14 -9.47 7.07
C LEU A 129 1.23 -8.70 6.12
N ALA A 130 -0.03 -8.58 6.47
CA ALA A 130 -0.88 -7.53 5.96
C ALA A 130 -0.55 -6.22 6.66
N ALA A 131 -0.60 -5.12 5.90
CA ALA A 131 -0.17 -3.81 6.33
C ALA A 131 -1.20 -2.73 5.96
N VAL A 132 -1.48 -1.81 6.87
CA VAL A 132 -2.36 -0.66 6.64
C VAL A 132 -1.67 0.63 7.08
N SER A 133 -1.76 1.68 6.25
CA SER A 133 -1.14 2.97 6.53
C SER A 133 -1.91 3.78 7.59
N GLN A 134 -1.26 4.81 8.09
CA GLN A 134 -1.97 5.92 8.73
C GLN A 134 -2.96 6.56 7.74
N ARG A 135 -3.96 7.29 8.29
CA ARG A 135 -4.99 7.97 7.49
C ARG A 135 -4.45 9.25 6.86
N ARG A 136 -3.63 9.12 5.80
CA ARG A 136 -3.06 10.23 5.02
C ARG A 136 -3.08 9.99 3.52
N CYS A 137 -3.77 8.94 3.06
CA CYS A 137 -3.91 8.68 1.63
C CYS A 137 -4.95 9.63 1.02
N GLY A 138 -4.53 10.40 0.04
CA GLY A 138 -5.39 11.36 -0.64
C GLY A 138 -5.90 12.50 0.26
N SER A 139 -6.83 13.29 -0.27
CA SER A 139 -7.37 14.49 0.40
C SER A 139 -8.39 14.18 1.51
N PHE A 140 -8.86 12.93 1.61
CA PHE A 140 -9.92 12.52 2.53
C PHE A 140 -9.41 11.77 3.76
N ASN A 141 -8.11 11.77 4.02
CA ASN A 141 -7.49 11.04 5.12
C ASN A 141 -7.84 9.53 5.11
N LEU A 142 -7.76 8.92 3.96
CA LEU A 142 -8.00 7.51 3.74
C LEU A 142 -6.76 6.68 4.08
N ARG A 143 -6.91 5.34 4.12
CA ARG A 143 -5.83 4.38 4.36
C ARG A 143 -5.33 3.82 3.04
N ARG A 144 -4.12 3.28 3.06
CA ARG A 144 -3.58 2.44 1.98
C ARG A 144 -3.28 1.06 2.55
N PHE A 145 -3.53 0.03 1.75
CA PHE A 145 -3.30 -1.36 2.14
C PHE A 145 -2.14 -1.95 1.34
N GLY A 146 -1.44 -2.89 1.96
CA GLY A 146 -0.33 -3.60 1.36
C GLY A 146 -0.06 -4.92 2.07
N LYS A 147 0.95 -5.63 1.57
CA LYS A 147 1.50 -6.85 2.16
C LYS A 147 3.02 -6.80 2.15
N LEU A 148 3.64 -7.44 3.14
CA LEU A 148 5.08 -7.59 3.24
C LEU A 148 5.41 -9.06 3.50
N GLU A 149 6.61 -9.50 3.08
CA GLU A 149 7.20 -10.77 3.53
C GLU A 149 8.63 -10.52 3.97
N ILE A 150 9.00 -11.01 5.13
CA ILE A 150 10.34 -10.86 5.69
C ILE A 150 11.30 -11.81 4.96
N LEU A 151 12.28 -11.24 4.25
CA LEU A 151 13.26 -12.01 3.47
C LEU A 151 14.53 -12.30 4.25
N ALA A 152 14.99 -11.32 5.04
CA ALA A 152 16.21 -11.47 5.82
C ALA A 152 16.21 -10.57 7.06
N ILE A 153 16.88 -11.02 8.12
CA ILE A 153 17.14 -10.27 9.33
C ILE A 153 18.64 -10.38 9.63
N ASP A 154 19.35 -9.29 9.45
CA ASP A 154 20.76 -9.17 9.80
C ASP A 154 20.90 -8.57 11.21
N ARG A 155 21.13 -9.44 12.19
CA ARG A 155 21.24 -9.04 13.60
C ARG A 155 22.57 -8.33 13.91
N GLU A 156 23.61 -8.57 13.10
CA GLU A 156 24.92 -7.91 13.31
C GLU A 156 24.88 -6.47 12.84
N ARG A 157 24.15 -6.20 11.74
CA ARG A 157 23.95 -4.85 11.21
C ARG A 157 22.75 -4.13 11.79
N GLY A 158 21.83 -4.87 12.43
CA GLY A 158 20.56 -4.34 12.86
C GLY A 158 19.69 -3.96 11.64
N GLU A 159 19.54 -4.86 10.68
CA GLU A 159 18.79 -4.59 9.45
C GLU A 159 17.72 -5.67 9.19
N VAL A 160 16.59 -5.27 8.65
CA VAL A 160 15.57 -6.16 8.08
C VAL A 160 15.39 -5.86 6.60
N THR A 161 15.33 -6.93 5.78
CA THR A 161 14.96 -6.84 4.37
C THR A 161 13.65 -7.58 4.15
N PHE A 162 12.73 -6.94 3.44
CA PHE A 162 11.43 -7.52 3.10
C PHE A 162 11.02 -7.14 1.68
N LYS A 163 10.26 -8.02 1.03
CA LYS A 163 9.52 -7.66 -0.19
C LYS A 163 8.14 -7.12 0.20
N TRP A 164 7.58 -6.28 -0.64
CA TRP A 164 6.28 -5.68 -0.40
C TRP A 164 5.52 -5.39 -1.68
N LEU A 165 4.21 -5.41 -1.57
CA LEU A 165 3.28 -4.97 -2.59
C LEU A 165 2.19 -4.15 -1.91
N ALA A 166 1.79 -3.04 -2.51
CA ALA A 166 0.70 -2.22 -1.98
C ALA A 166 -0.21 -1.73 -3.11
N ASN A 167 -1.50 -1.63 -2.81
CA ASN A 167 -2.44 -1.00 -3.71
C ASN A 167 -2.16 0.51 -3.75
N PRO A 168 -1.89 1.12 -4.91
CA PRO A 168 -1.61 2.55 -5.01
C PRO A 168 -2.84 3.42 -4.71
N ASN A 169 -4.03 2.83 -4.75
CA ASN A 169 -5.28 3.53 -4.47
C ASN A 169 -5.62 3.52 -2.98
N CYS A 170 -6.32 4.57 -2.53
CA CYS A 170 -6.75 4.67 -1.14
C CYS A 170 -8.01 3.83 -0.89
N GLU A 171 -8.12 3.22 0.30
CA GLU A 171 -9.23 2.37 0.80
C GLU A 171 -9.50 1.12 -0.05
N ILE A 172 -8.69 0.81 -1.06
CA ILE A 172 -8.83 -0.43 -1.84
C ILE A 172 -7.96 -1.51 -1.21
N ARG A 173 -8.59 -2.64 -0.83
CA ARG A 173 -7.94 -3.76 -0.14
C ARG A 173 -7.38 -4.82 -1.08
N SER A 174 -7.78 -4.82 -2.36
CA SER A 174 -7.23 -5.75 -3.35
C SER A 174 -5.72 -5.59 -3.49
N LEU A 175 -5.00 -6.72 -3.47
CA LEU A 175 -3.56 -6.85 -3.62
C LEU A 175 -3.22 -7.76 -4.83
N VAL A 176 -4.16 -7.92 -5.75
CA VAL A 176 -3.98 -8.69 -6.98
C VAL A 176 -3.19 -7.85 -7.99
N PRO A 177 -2.01 -8.33 -8.46
CA PRO A 177 -1.23 -7.64 -9.47
C PRO A 177 -2.05 -7.32 -10.73
N GLY A 178 -1.85 -6.12 -11.29
CA GLY A 178 -2.55 -5.63 -12.49
C GLY A 178 -4.01 -5.22 -12.28
N GLU A 179 -4.61 -5.52 -11.12
CA GLU A 179 -6.00 -5.13 -10.84
C GLU A 179 -6.10 -3.64 -10.57
N VAL A 180 -7.09 -3.01 -11.21
CA VAL A 180 -7.50 -1.64 -10.91
C VAL A 180 -8.71 -1.72 -9.99
N GLY A 181 -8.53 -1.38 -8.72
CA GLY A 181 -9.63 -1.43 -7.75
C GLY A 181 -10.82 -0.57 -8.20
N GLU A 182 -12.01 -1.13 -8.10
CA GLU A 182 -13.25 -0.35 -8.22
C GLU A 182 -13.42 0.50 -6.96
N LEU A 183 -13.70 1.80 -7.13
CA LEU A 183 -14.01 2.75 -6.06
C LEU A 183 -15.49 2.68 -5.67
#